data_576f66e6938dbf368947fa7c15b2f5ff
#
_entry.id   576f66e6938dbf368947fa7c15b2f5ff
#
_cell.length_a   1.000
_cell.length_b   1.000
_cell.length_c   1.000
_cell.angle_alpha   90.00
_cell.angle_beta   90.00
_cell.angle_gamma   90.00
#
_symmetry.space_group_name_H-M   'P 1'
#
loop_
_entity.id
_entity.type
_entity.pdbx_description
1 polymer ?
#
loop_
_entity_poly.entity_id
_entity_poly.type
_entity_poly.pdbx_seq_one_letter_code
_entity_poly.pdbx_strand_id
1 'polypeptide(L)'
;MFLIINLISLKKIYISSDHAGFKLKEIIKKHLIKKKMNYFDLGPSSDNRVDYPDYAHKVARKVKISKNNVGILVCGSGMGMNIAANKHKNIRAAQCFNLKSTKLSRLHNDANIITLGSRLTSKNLAFNCLNAFLNTKFEGGRHKKRVKNI
;
A
#
# COMPACT_ATOMS: atom_id res chain seq x y z
N MET A 1 17.08 -32.92 -15.67
CA MET A 1 16.25 -32.45 -14.54
C MET A 1 16.07 -30.96 -14.70
N PHE A 2 14.98 -30.52 -15.34
CA PHE A 2 14.67 -29.12 -15.54
C PHE A 2 14.13 -28.55 -14.22
N LEU A 3 14.90 -27.66 -13.58
CA LEU A 3 14.41 -26.80 -12.51
C LEU A 3 13.31 -25.91 -13.10
N ILE A 4 12.05 -26.25 -12.85
CA ILE A 4 10.96 -25.29 -13.00
C ILE A 4 11.18 -24.26 -11.91
N ILE A 5 11.90 -23.19 -12.24
CA ILE A 5 11.88 -21.97 -11.44
C ILE A 5 10.44 -21.47 -11.55
N ASN A 6 9.64 -21.78 -10.53
CA ASN A 6 8.39 -21.08 -10.31
C ASN A 6 8.75 -19.59 -10.24
N LEU A 7 8.54 -18.89 -11.35
CA LEU A 7 8.44 -17.42 -11.34
C LEU A 7 7.18 -17.10 -10.51
N ILE A 8 7.31 -17.20 -9.19
CA ILE A 8 6.44 -16.48 -8.28
C ILE A 8 6.71 -15.02 -8.63
N SER A 9 5.79 -14.43 -9.38
CA SER A 9 5.84 -13.02 -9.71
C SER A 9 5.98 -12.22 -8.42
N LEU A 10 7.20 -11.79 -8.13
CA LEU A 10 7.55 -11.06 -6.92
C LEU A 10 6.71 -9.78 -6.86
N LYS A 11 5.94 -9.63 -5.80
CA LYS A 11 5.22 -8.37 -5.54
C LYS A 11 6.21 -7.21 -5.55
N LYS A 12 5.95 -6.20 -6.39
CA LYS A 12 6.69 -4.95 -6.36
C LYS A 12 5.98 -3.99 -5.43
N ILE A 13 6.68 -3.52 -4.41
CA ILE A 13 6.16 -2.59 -3.41
C ILE A 13 6.65 -1.19 -3.74
N TYR A 14 5.71 -0.26 -3.87
CA TYR A 14 5.99 1.17 -4.07
C TYR A 14 5.53 1.94 -2.84
N ILE A 15 6.39 2.79 -2.29
CA ILE A 15 6.09 3.55 -1.08
C ILE A 15 6.33 5.04 -1.30
N SER A 16 5.45 5.86 -0.76
CA SER A 16 5.66 7.30 -0.62
C SER A 16 4.90 7.87 0.56
N SER A 17 5.16 9.13 0.85
CA SER A 17 4.47 9.88 1.89
C SER A 17 4.35 11.35 1.52
N ASP A 18 3.67 12.12 2.34
CA ASP A 18 3.90 13.57 2.45
C ASP A 18 4.90 13.85 3.59
N HIS A 19 5.08 15.13 3.92
CA HIS A 19 5.96 15.54 5.01
C HIS A 19 5.51 15.03 6.38
N ALA A 20 4.20 14.96 6.65
CA ALA A 20 3.66 14.44 7.92
C ALA A 20 3.86 12.92 8.06
N GLY A 21 3.85 12.20 6.96
CA GLY A 21 4.06 10.75 6.91
C GLY A 21 5.52 10.33 6.78
N PHE A 22 6.44 11.26 6.55
CA PHE A 22 7.84 10.95 6.22
C PHE A 22 8.52 10.06 7.27
N LYS A 23 8.43 10.41 8.55
CA LYS A 23 9.07 9.61 9.62
C LYS A 23 8.53 8.18 9.66
N LEU A 24 7.22 8.00 9.56
CA LEU A 24 6.61 6.67 9.54
C LEU A 24 6.99 5.90 8.26
N LYS A 25 7.08 6.57 7.11
CA LYS A 25 7.59 5.96 5.87
C LYS A 25 9.00 5.39 6.07
N GLU A 26 9.91 6.15 6.65
CA GLU A 26 11.28 5.71 6.91
C GLU A 26 11.33 4.50 7.88
N ILE A 27 10.48 4.50 8.90
CA ILE A 27 10.33 3.35 9.82
C ILE A 27 9.79 2.11 9.08
N ILE A 28 8.80 2.28 8.21
CA ILE A 28 8.25 1.20 7.38
C ILE A 28 9.30 0.62 6.43
N LYS A 29 10.12 1.47 5.81
CA LYS A 29 11.22 1.01 4.94
C LYS A 29 12.18 0.09 5.69
N LYS A 30 12.58 0.45 6.91
CA LYS A 30 13.42 -0.41 7.78
C LYS A 30 12.72 -1.73 8.11
N HIS A 31 11.42 -1.72 8.36
CA HIS A 31 10.63 -2.92 8.59
C HIS A 31 10.60 -3.84 7.36
N LEU A 32 10.41 -3.28 6.16
CA LEU A 32 10.44 -4.04 4.91
C LEU A 32 11.82 -4.70 4.68
N ILE A 33 12.91 -3.97 4.91
CA ILE A 33 14.28 -4.51 4.84
C ILE A 33 14.45 -5.68 5.80
N LYS A 34 14.04 -5.53 7.06
CA LYS A 34 14.09 -6.60 8.06
C LYS A 34 13.31 -7.85 7.63
N LYS A 35 12.21 -7.66 6.90
CA LYS A 35 11.40 -8.74 6.31
C LYS A 35 11.93 -9.25 4.98
N LYS A 36 13.09 -8.77 4.51
CA LYS A 36 13.68 -9.10 3.21
C LYS A 36 12.77 -8.83 2.02
N MET A 37 11.96 -7.78 2.13
CA MET A 37 11.04 -7.32 1.08
C MET A 37 11.66 -6.15 0.33
N ASN A 38 11.76 -6.26 -0.98
CA ASN A 38 12.23 -5.19 -1.85
C ASN A 38 11.12 -4.16 -2.07
N TYR A 39 11.49 -2.88 -2.10
CA TYR A 39 10.58 -1.78 -2.35
C TYR A 39 11.23 -0.68 -3.18
N PHE A 40 10.40 0.17 -3.77
CA PHE A 40 10.79 1.38 -4.47
C PHE A 40 10.24 2.58 -3.71
N ASP A 41 11.13 3.42 -3.19
CA ASP A 41 10.75 4.68 -2.53
C ASP A 41 10.56 5.77 -3.58
N LEU A 42 9.35 6.28 -3.72
CA LEU A 42 9.00 7.34 -4.66
C LEU A 42 9.01 8.74 -4.03
N GLY A 43 9.56 8.85 -2.84
CA GLY A 43 9.77 10.12 -2.14
C GLY A 43 8.68 10.47 -1.12
N PRO A 44 8.82 11.64 -0.53
CA PRO A 44 9.95 12.56 -0.61
C PRO A 44 11.19 12.02 0.10
N SER A 45 12.34 12.68 -0.12
CA SER A 45 13.62 12.33 0.53
C SER A 45 13.86 13.08 1.85
N SER A 46 12.96 13.97 2.22
CA SER A 46 13.02 14.76 3.45
C SER A 46 11.62 15.01 4.00
N ASP A 47 11.54 15.56 5.19
CA ASP A 47 10.29 15.99 5.83
C ASP A 47 9.91 17.45 5.51
N ASN A 48 10.54 18.05 4.51
CA ASN A 48 10.14 19.36 4.00
C ASN A 48 8.70 19.31 3.46
N ARG A 49 7.97 20.41 3.66
CA ARG A 49 6.57 20.51 3.27
C ARG A 49 6.37 20.20 1.77
N VAL A 50 5.47 19.26 1.49
CA VAL A 50 5.07 18.87 0.14
C VAL A 50 3.57 18.62 0.08
N ASP A 51 3.01 18.63 -1.12
CA ASP A 51 1.60 18.34 -1.35
C ASP A 51 1.38 16.82 -1.51
N TYR A 52 0.55 16.25 -0.64
CA TYR A 52 0.30 14.81 -0.60
C TYR A 52 -0.24 14.20 -1.91
N PRO A 53 -1.08 14.91 -2.71
CA PRO A 53 -1.60 14.31 -3.95
C PRO A 53 -0.52 13.95 -4.95
N ASP A 54 0.54 14.75 -5.06
CA ASP A 54 1.64 14.50 -5.99
C ASP A 54 2.29 13.12 -5.73
N TYR A 55 2.49 12.81 -4.45
CA TYR A 55 3.10 11.54 -4.04
C TYR A 55 2.13 10.37 -4.10
N ALA A 56 0.86 10.60 -3.82
CA ALA A 56 -0.18 9.57 -4.01
C ALA A 56 -0.29 9.18 -5.49
N HIS A 57 -0.28 10.13 -6.40
CA HIS A 57 -0.34 9.88 -7.84
C HIS A 57 0.89 9.14 -8.36
N LYS A 58 2.09 9.42 -7.84
CA LYS A 58 3.31 8.67 -8.21
C LYS A 58 3.15 7.17 -7.94
N VAL A 59 2.71 6.81 -6.75
CA VAL A 59 2.49 5.40 -6.37
C VAL A 59 1.36 4.77 -7.18
N ALA A 60 0.23 5.46 -7.31
CA ALA A 60 -0.92 4.95 -8.06
C ALA A 60 -0.57 4.61 -9.51
N ARG A 61 0.21 5.48 -10.19
CA ARG A 61 0.67 5.24 -11.57
C ARG A 61 1.53 3.99 -11.69
N LYS A 62 2.34 3.66 -10.69
CA LYS A 62 3.16 2.44 -10.68
C LYS A 62 2.35 1.19 -10.34
N VAL A 63 1.45 1.31 -9.36
CA VAL A 63 0.65 0.17 -8.91
C VAL A 63 -0.34 -0.30 -9.99
N LYS A 64 -0.98 0.62 -10.71
CA LYS A 64 -1.98 0.26 -11.73
C LYS A 64 -1.43 -0.54 -12.93
N ILE A 65 -0.11 -0.56 -13.12
CA ILE A 65 0.53 -1.21 -14.28
C ILE A 65 0.44 -2.74 -14.20
N SER A 66 0.44 -3.31 -13.00
CA SER A 66 0.43 -4.77 -12.81
C SER A 66 -0.35 -5.18 -11.57
N LYS A 67 -1.08 -6.29 -11.68
CA LYS A 67 -1.79 -6.91 -10.55
C LYS A 67 -0.87 -7.34 -9.40
N ASN A 68 0.42 -7.49 -9.67
CA ASN A 68 1.41 -7.87 -8.66
C ASN A 68 2.04 -6.67 -7.95
N ASN A 69 1.72 -5.46 -8.38
CA ASN A 69 2.20 -4.25 -7.74
C ASN A 69 1.30 -3.88 -6.56
N VAL A 70 1.90 -3.44 -5.47
CA VAL A 70 1.21 -2.91 -4.29
C VAL A 70 1.81 -1.58 -3.88
N GLY A 71 0.98 -0.72 -3.29
CA GLY A 71 1.39 0.59 -2.83
C GLY A 71 1.24 0.77 -1.33
N ILE A 72 2.12 1.59 -0.77
CA ILE A 72 2.07 2.05 0.61
C ILE A 72 2.12 3.57 0.59
N LEU A 73 1.09 4.21 1.13
CA LEU A 73 0.99 5.66 1.22
C LEU A 73 0.83 6.10 2.67
N VAL A 74 1.61 7.08 3.07
CA VAL A 74 1.60 7.58 4.45
C VAL A 74 1.47 9.12 4.46
N CYS A 75 0.43 9.62 5.10
CA CYS A 75 0.30 11.05 5.38
C CYS A 75 -0.16 11.26 6.84
N GLY A 76 -0.57 12.45 7.21
CA GLY A 76 -1.00 12.73 8.58
C GLY A 76 -2.20 11.89 9.03
N SER A 77 -3.25 11.81 8.21
CA SER A 77 -4.47 11.05 8.49
C SER A 77 -4.63 9.78 7.64
N GLY A 78 -3.92 9.67 6.53
CA GLY A 78 -4.12 8.63 5.53
C GLY A 78 -5.27 8.91 4.55
N MET A 79 -6.14 9.87 4.86
CA MET A 79 -7.36 10.14 4.09
C MET A 79 -7.09 10.81 2.75
N GLY A 80 -6.32 11.90 2.76
CA GLY A 80 -6.05 12.67 1.53
C GLY A 80 -5.35 11.83 0.47
N MET A 81 -4.34 11.07 0.84
CA MET A 81 -3.65 10.18 -0.08
C MET A 81 -4.53 9.02 -0.54
N ASN A 82 -5.44 8.54 0.31
CA ASN A 82 -6.43 7.54 -0.07
C ASN A 82 -7.36 8.06 -1.17
N ILE A 83 -7.91 9.25 -0.96
CA ILE A 83 -8.82 9.89 -1.94
C ILE A 83 -8.10 10.13 -3.26
N ALA A 84 -6.89 10.69 -3.22
CA ALA A 84 -6.09 10.98 -4.41
C ALA A 84 -5.73 9.71 -5.19
N ALA A 85 -5.30 8.66 -4.51
CA ALA A 85 -4.96 7.39 -5.15
C ALA A 85 -6.16 6.75 -5.84
N ASN A 86 -7.33 6.79 -5.22
CA ASN A 86 -8.57 6.20 -5.76
C ASN A 86 -9.14 6.96 -6.97
N LYS A 87 -8.57 8.08 -7.38
CA LYS A 87 -8.90 8.75 -8.65
C LYS A 87 -8.33 8.00 -9.88
N HIS A 88 -7.44 7.07 -9.68
CA HIS A 88 -6.84 6.29 -10.77
C HIS A 88 -7.62 5.00 -11.02
N LYS A 89 -7.91 4.74 -12.30
CA LYS A 89 -8.48 3.46 -12.73
C LYS A 89 -7.60 2.29 -12.28
N ASN A 90 -8.21 1.20 -11.86
CA ASN A 90 -7.56 -0.01 -11.33
C ASN A 90 -6.81 0.19 -10.00
N ILE A 91 -7.03 1.30 -9.32
CA ILE A 91 -6.55 1.52 -7.97
C ILE A 91 -7.72 1.33 -6.99
N ARG A 92 -7.45 0.55 -5.96
CA ARG A 92 -8.33 0.33 -4.82
C ARG A 92 -7.49 0.54 -3.56
N ALA A 93 -7.37 1.80 -3.19
CA ALA A 93 -6.67 2.21 -1.98
C ALA A 93 -7.60 2.09 -0.77
N ALA A 94 -7.11 1.45 0.28
CA ALA A 94 -7.82 1.27 1.53
C ALA A 94 -7.09 1.96 2.67
N GLN A 95 -7.79 2.83 3.38
CA GLN A 95 -7.29 3.40 4.62
C GLN A 95 -7.38 2.36 5.73
N CYS A 96 -6.24 2.01 6.32
CA CYS A 96 -6.13 0.95 7.30
C CYS A 96 -5.73 1.53 8.66
N PHE A 97 -6.59 1.35 9.65
CA PHE A 97 -6.43 1.81 11.02
C PHE A 97 -6.76 0.74 12.08
N ASN A 98 -7.08 -0.47 11.62
CA ASN A 98 -7.17 -1.67 12.46
C ASN A 98 -6.96 -2.93 11.62
N LEU A 99 -6.66 -4.03 12.31
CA LEU A 99 -6.33 -5.30 11.64
C LEU A 99 -7.50 -5.92 10.88
N LYS A 100 -8.73 -5.80 11.44
CA LYS A 100 -9.93 -6.39 10.83
C LYS A 100 -10.26 -5.71 9.50
N SER A 101 -10.34 -4.38 9.48
CA SER A 101 -10.63 -3.64 8.24
C SER A 101 -9.54 -3.84 7.19
N THR A 102 -8.29 -3.94 7.61
CA THR A 102 -7.17 -4.22 6.70
C THR A 102 -7.33 -5.59 6.01
N LYS A 103 -7.62 -6.64 6.76
CA LYS A 103 -7.87 -7.97 6.18
C LYS A 103 -9.06 -7.96 5.23
N LEU A 104 -10.16 -7.32 5.62
CA LEU A 104 -11.37 -7.22 4.78
C LEU A 104 -11.11 -6.46 3.48
N SER A 105 -10.30 -5.41 3.50
CA SER A 105 -9.94 -4.67 2.28
C SER A 105 -9.24 -5.56 1.24
N ARG A 106 -8.45 -6.52 1.69
CA ARG A 106 -7.82 -7.50 0.82
C ARG A 106 -8.78 -8.61 0.41
N LEU A 107 -9.44 -9.25 1.39
CA LEU A 107 -10.33 -10.39 1.16
C LEU A 107 -11.49 -10.04 0.21
N HIS A 108 -12.12 -8.89 0.41
CA HIS A 108 -13.35 -8.51 -0.28
C HIS A 108 -13.14 -7.55 -1.45
N ASN A 109 -12.18 -6.63 -1.34
CA ASN A 109 -12.03 -5.53 -2.31
C ASN A 109 -10.76 -5.65 -3.16
N ASP A 110 -9.93 -6.64 -2.91
CA ASP A 110 -8.63 -6.79 -3.57
C ASP A 110 -7.86 -5.45 -3.57
N ALA A 111 -7.86 -4.76 -2.43
CA ALA A 111 -7.18 -3.47 -2.30
C ALA A 111 -5.70 -3.62 -2.66
N ASN A 112 -5.18 -2.73 -3.49
CA ASN A 112 -3.80 -2.79 -3.98
C ASN A 112 -2.91 -1.66 -3.44
N ILE A 113 -3.50 -0.72 -2.71
CA ILE A 113 -2.76 0.31 -1.96
C ILE A 113 -3.28 0.35 -0.53
N ILE A 114 -2.37 0.32 0.44
CA ILE A 114 -2.67 0.62 1.84
C ILE A 114 -2.33 2.08 2.12
N THR A 115 -3.24 2.80 2.79
CA THR A 115 -2.95 4.15 3.27
C THR A 115 -2.99 4.18 4.80
N LEU A 116 -2.00 4.87 5.38
CA LEU A 116 -1.78 4.95 6.81
C LEU A 116 -1.68 6.42 7.25
N GLY A 117 -2.26 6.71 8.41
CA GLY A 117 -2.18 8.03 9.04
C GLY A 117 -1.14 8.04 10.15
N SER A 118 -0.05 8.79 9.98
CA SER A 118 1.04 8.87 10.97
C SER A 118 0.60 9.45 12.31
N ARG A 119 -0.45 10.29 12.31
CA ARG A 119 -1.01 10.90 13.53
C ARG A 119 -2.08 10.01 14.20
N LEU A 120 -2.57 8.99 13.51
CA LEU A 120 -3.68 8.15 13.96
C LEU A 120 -3.27 6.70 14.25
N THR A 121 -2.07 6.30 13.85
CA THR A 121 -1.63 4.92 13.87
C THR A 121 -0.29 4.79 14.58
N SER A 122 -0.24 3.99 15.62
CA SER A 122 1.04 3.66 16.27
C SER A 122 1.94 2.84 15.33
N LYS A 123 3.24 2.87 15.58
CA LYS A 123 4.21 2.08 14.80
C LYS A 123 3.86 0.59 14.76
N ASN A 124 3.50 0.01 15.90
CA ASN A 124 3.15 -1.41 15.98
C ASN A 124 1.88 -1.73 15.20
N LEU A 125 0.86 -0.88 15.30
CA LEU A 125 -0.38 -1.06 14.54
C LEU A 125 -0.12 -0.91 13.04
N ALA A 126 0.70 0.05 12.62
CA ALA A 126 1.10 0.21 11.22
C ALA A 126 1.77 -1.06 10.68
N PHE A 127 2.70 -1.66 11.45
CA PHE A 127 3.34 -2.91 11.07
C PHE A 127 2.37 -4.08 10.97
N ASN A 128 1.45 -4.21 11.94
CA ASN A 128 0.45 -5.27 11.94
C ASN A 128 -0.49 -5.14 10.73
N CYS A 129 -0.98 -3.94 10.45
CA CYS A 129 -1.80 -3.67 9.27
C CYS A 129 -1.03 -3.95 7.97
N LEU A 130 0.22 -3.47 7.87
CA LEU A 130 1.04 -3.70 6.69
C LEU A 130 1.30 -5.19 6.44
N ASN A 131 1.68 -5.93 7.48
CA ASN A 131 1.90 -7.38 7.38
C ASN A 131 0.62 -8.11 6.95
N ALA A 132 -0.52 -7.77 7.53
CA ALA A 132 -1.80 -8.34 7.13
C ALA A 132 -2.16 -7.99 5.69
N PHE A 133 -1.95 -6.74 5.26
CA PHE A 133 -2.21 -6.31 3.90
C PHE A 133 -1.37 -7.06 2.86
N LEU A 134 -0.09 -7.22 3.13
CA LEU A 134 0.84 -7.89 2.21
C LEU A 134 0.63 -9.41 2.13
N ASN A 135 0.12 -10.03 3.20
CA ASN A 135 -0.04 -11.50 3.29
C ASN A 135 -1.46 -12.01 3.07
N THR A 136 -2.49 -11.14 3.11
CA THR A 136 -3.86 -11.55 2.88
C THR A 136 -4.16 -11.58 1.38
N LYS A 137 -4.60 -12.73 0.87
CA LYS A 137 -4.99 -12.90 -0.54
C LYS A 137 -6.44 -12.50 -0.75
N PHE A 138 -6.76 -12.10 -1.98
CA PHE A 138 -8.14 -11.86 -2.40
C PHE A 138 -8.93 -13.17 -2.36
N GLU A 139 -10.09 -13.16 -1.72
CA GLU A 139 -10.97 -14.32 -1.59
C GLU A 139 -11.61 -14.72 -2.94
N GLY A 140 -11.85 -13.76 -3.82
CA GLY A 140 -12.50 -14.01 -5.10
C GLY A 140 -13.98 -14.29 -4.95
N GLY A 141 -14.47 -15.39 -5.58
CA GLY A 141 -15.86 -15.81 -5.49
C GLY A 141 -16.85 -14.68 -5.81
N ARG A 142 -17.83 -14.46 -4.94
CA ARG A 142 -18.86 -13.42 -5.08
C ARG A 142 -18.29 -11.99 -5.15
N HIS A 143 -17.09 -11.77 -4.63
CA HIS A 143 -16.43 -10.45 -4.64
C HIS A 143 -15.87 -10.06 -5.99
N LYS A 144 -15.52 -11.02 -6.87
CA LYS A 144 -14.96 -10.75 -8.21
C LYS A 144 -15.83 -9.81 -9.02
N LYS A 145 -17.13 -10.07 -9.10
CA LYS A 145 -18.08 -9.25 -9.86
C LYS A 145 -18.12 -7.82 -9.31
N ARG A 146 -18.12 -7.67 -7.98
CA ARG A 146 -18.17 -6.37 -7.32
C ARG A 146 -16.91 -5.56 -7.57
N VAL A 147 -15.75 -6.18 -7.41
CA VAL A 147 -14.45 -5.52 -7.69
C VAL A 147 -14.33 -5.12 -9.16
N LYS A 148 -14.85 -5.95 -10.08
CA LYS A 148 -14.85 -5.62 -11.52
C LYS A 148 -15.71 -4.38 -11.86
N ASN A 149 -16.68 -4.05 -11.02
CA ASN A 149 -17.59 -2.92 -11.22
C ASN A 149 -17.12 -1.62 -10.53
N ILE A 150 -15.94 -1.63 -9.89
CA ILE A 150 -15.29 -0.42 -9.35
C ILE A 150 -14.52 0.32 -10.50
#